data_93d8bcdb6d099824ef63f9e1878dff6b
#
_entry.id   93d8bcdb6d099824ef63f9e1878dff6b
#
_cell.length_a   1.000
_cell.length_b   1.000
_cell.length_c   1.000
_cell.angle_alpha   90.00
_cell.angle_beta   90.00
_cell.angle_gamma   90.00
#
_symmetry.space_group_name_H-M   'P 1'
#
loop_
_entity.id
_entity.type
_entity.pdbx_description
1 polymer ?
#
loop_
_entity_poly.entity_id
_entity_poly.type
_entity_poly.pdbx_seq_one_letter_code
_entity_poly.pdbx_strand_id
1 'polypeptide(L)'
;YLPLTMDYDASKLFIKSIDTSMISSRGTDIPNALKTSVEAFDDEDDQQKMIFLFTDGEDHSDILIDDISYLINEKIDLHVIGVGSSKGSLIPIKDKQNSFLKNESGELVLSKLNLNFLREISTLSNGKLLRISKSEPISNSIVDIIKKGEDSLISSFEFSDYEHKFQYPLAVAIFLLMISYFISTGKRKK
;
A
#
# COMPACT_ATOMS: atom_id res chain seq x y z
N TYR A 1 -4.59 -4.76 15.08
CA TYR A 1 -5.58 -3.70 15.28
C TYR A 1 -6.75 -3.86 14.30
N LEU A 2 -6.82 -3.20 13.15
CA LEU A 2 -7.87 -3.44 12.17
C LEU A 2 -7.30 -4.33 11.07
N PRO A 3 -7.83 -5.53 10.82
CA PRO A 3 -7.42 -6.35 9.69
C PRO A 3 -7.84 -5.70 8.37
N LEU A 4 -7.25 -6.12 7.25
CA LEU A 4 -7.70 -5.70 5.93
C LEU A 4 -9.18 -6.04 5.75
N THR A 5 -9.97 -5.07 5.31
CA THR A 5 -11.42 -5.20 5.22
C THR A 5 -12.00 -4.39 4.07
N MET A 6 -13.07 -4.90 3.47
CA MET A 6 -13.89 -4.18 2.49
C MET A 6 -14.93 -3.27 3.15
N ASP A 7 -15.06 -3.31 4.48
CA ASP A 7 -15.97 -2.43 5.22
C ASP A 7 -15.35 -1.05 5.44
N TYR A 8 -15.63 -0.14 4.50
CA TYR A 8 -15.12 1.24 4.54
C TYR A 8 -15.67 2.05 5.72
N ASP A 9 -16.87 1.74 6.23
CA ASP A 9 -17.44 2.49 7.35
C ASP A 9 -16.79 2.05 8.67
N ALA A 10 -16.54 0.76 8.85
CA ALA A 10 -15.74 0.26 9.96
C ALA A 10 -14.33 0.84 9.94
N SER A 11 -13.67 0.89 8.77
CA SER A 11 -12.35 1.49 8.60
C SER A 11 -12.33 2.98 8.99
N LYS A 12 -13.32 3.75 8.56
CA LYS A 12 -13.44 5.18 8.93
C LYS A 12 -13.66 5.39 10.42
N LEU A 13 -14.49 4.55 11.04
CA LEU A 13 -14.72 4.61 12.49
C LEU A 13 -13.44 4.30 13.26
N PHE A 14 -12.71 3.27 12.84
CA PHE A 14 -11.44 2.90 13.46
C PHE A 14 -10.43 4.04 13.35
N ILE A 15 -10.22 4.60 12.15
CA ILE A 15 -9.28 5.73 11.94
C ILE A 15 -9.66 6.92 12.82
N LYS A 16 -10.95 7.23 12.98
CA LYS A 16 -11.41 8.32 13.85
C LYS A 16 -11.20 8.04 15.34
N SER A 17 -11.11 6.78 15.74
CA SER A 17 -10.88 6.38 17.12
C SER A 17 -9.40 6.36 17.52
N ILE A 18 -8.48 6.46 16.54
CA ILE A 18 -7.04 6.45 16.82
C ILE A 18 -6.67 7.66 17.68
N ASP A 19 -6.08 7.38 18.83
CA ASP A 19 -5.57 8.38 19.77
C ASP A 19 -4.17 7.95 20.26
N THR A 20 -3.37 8.93 20.64
CA THR A 20 -2.01 8.71 21.13
C THR A 20 -1.94 7.91 22.42
N SER A 21 -3.05 7.75 23.14
CA SER A 21 -3.17 6.95 24.36
C SER A 21 -3.44 5.46 24.11
N MET A 22 -3.72 5.05 22.86
CA MET A 22 -3.99 3.64 22.52
C MET A 22 -2.76 2.73 22.70
N ILE A 23 -1.56 3.31 22.62
CA ILE A 23 -0.31 2.59 22.79
C ILE A 23 0.35 3.11 24.07
N SER A 24 0.54 2.21 25.03
CA SER A 24 1.15 2.54 26.34
C SER A 24 2.67 2.63 26.28
N SER A 25 3.30 1.89 25.36
CA SER A 25 4.74 1.93 25.13
C SER A 25 5.09 3.10 24.22
N ARG A 26 6.01 3.94 24.65
CA ARG A 26 6.56 5.04 23.83
C ARG A 26 7.75 4.52 23.04
N GLY A 27 7.88 4.99 21.83
CA GLY A 27 8.97 4.64 20.91
C GLY A 27 8.44 4.42 19.50
N THR A 28 9.35 4.32 18.57
CA THR A 28 9.09 4.07 17.16
C THR A 28 9.88 2.84 16.74
N ASP A 29 9.25 1.87 16.15
CA ASP A 29 9.86 0.65 15.61
C ASP A 29 9.29 0.44 14.21
N ILE A 30 9.90 1.14 13.23
CA ILE A 30 9.46 1.12 11.84
C ILE A 30 9.62 -0.28 11.22
N PRO A 31 10.74 -1.01 11.41
CA PRO A 31 10.88 -2.34 10.85
C PRO A 31 9.78 -3.31 11.27
N ASN A 32 9.47 -3.35 12.56
CA ASN A 32 8.44 -4.22 13.08
C ASN A 32 7.03 -3.82 12.60
N ALA A 33 6.76 -2.52 12.50
CA ALA A 33 5.50 -2.02 11.95
C ALA A 33 5.33 -2.41 10.48
N LEU A 34 6.39 -2.30 9.68
CA LEU A 34 6.38 -2.70 8.27
C LEU A 34 6.22 -4.21 8.13
N LYS A 35 6.94 -5.01 8.91
CA LYS A 35 6.81 -6.47 8.92
C LYS A 35 5.37 -6.88 9.21
N THR A 36 4.77 -6.35 10.27
CA THR A 36 3.37 -6.62 10.63
C THR A 36 2.40 -6.20 9.51
N SER A 37 2.70 -5.12 8.80
CA SER A 37 1.88 -4.67 7.66
C SER A 37 1.97 -5.62 6.48
N VAL A 38 3.15 -6.18 6.21
CA VAL A 38 3.34 -7.17 5.14
C VAL A 38 2.62 -8.47 5.46
N GLU A 39 2.73 -8.94 6.71
CA GLU A 39 2.04 -10.15 7.18
C GLU A 39 0.50 -10.05 7.12
N ALA A 40 -0.04 -8.83 7.01
CA ALA A 40 -1.48 -8.61 6.87
C ALA A 40 -2.00 -8.80 5.44
N PHE A 41 -1.13 -8.86 4.43
CA PHE A 41 -1.51 -9.14 3.06
C PHE A 41 -1.64 -10.64 2.83
N ASP A 42 -2.59 -11.02 1.97
CA ASP A 42 -2.71 -12.40 1.49
C ASP A 42 -1.69 -12.66 0.36
N ASP A 43 -0.95 -13.77 0.46
CA ASP A 43 0.07 -14.15 -0.53
C ASP A 43 -0.54 -14.60 -1.87
N GLU A 44 -1.79 -15.05 -1.85
CA GLU A 44 -2.50 -15.53 -3.04
C GLU A 44 -3.05 -14.41 -3.93
N ASP A 45 -3.04 -13.17 -3.45
CA ASP A 45 -3.57 -12.02 -4.20
C ASP A 45 -2.50 -11.43 -5.15
N ASP A 46 -2.77 -11.51 -6.44
CA ASP A 46 -1.99 -10.86 -7.52
C ASP A 46 -2.25 -9.33 -7.59
N GLN A 47 -2.94 -8.77 -6.59
CA GLN A 47 -3.26 -7.34 -6.54
C GLN A 47 -2.03 -6.52 -6.16
N GLN A 48 -2.00 -5.26 -6.60
CA GLN A 48 -0.95 -4.35 -6.18
C GLN A 48 -1.06 -4.06 -4.69
N LYS A 49 0.00 -4.34 -3.96
CA LYS A 49 0.10 -4.11 -2.51
C LYS A 49 0.76 -2.76 -2.26
N MET A 50 0.11 -1.92 -1.46
CA MET A 50 0.62 -0.59 -1.09
C MET A 50 0.58 -0.40 0.43
N ILE A 51 1.65 0.15 0.98
CA ILE A 51 1.72 0.58 2.38
C ILE A 51 1.90 2.10 2.42
N PHE A 52 1.09 2.78 3.21
CA PHE A 52 1.23 4.20 3.51
C PHE A 52 1.71 4.37 4.96
N LEU A 53 2.98 4.68 5.12
CA LEU A 53 3.62 4.89 6.43
C LEU A 53 3.58 6.37 6.80
N PHE A 54 2.90 6.72 7.90
CA PHE A 54 2.88 8.06 8.47
C PHE A 54 3.85 8.12 9.64
N THR A 55 4.90 8.93 9.52
CA THR A 55 5.95 9.03 10.54
C THR A 55 6.69 10.37 10.47
N ASP A 56 7.32 10.77 11.57
CA ASP A 56 8.28 11.87 11.59
C ASP A 56 9.71 11.40 11.28
N GLY A 57 9.91 10.09 11.19
CA GLY A 57 11.20 9.47 10.90
C GLY A 57 12.17 9.53 12.08
N GLU A 58 11.68 9.83 13.28
CA GLU A 58 12.45 9.67 14.53
C GLU A 58 12.38 8.20 14.94
N ASP A 59 13.26 7.41 14.37
CA ASP A 59 13.50 6.05 14.83
C ASP A 59 14.86 6.03 15.52
N HIS A 60 14.88 5.47 16.72
CA HIS A 60 16.09 5.32 17.53
C HIS A 60 16.76 3.95 17.32
N SER A 61 16.16 3.09 16.52
CA SER A 61 16.79 1.85 16.05
C SER A 61 17.72 2.18 14.89
N ASP A 62 18.91 1.58 14.89
CA ASP A 62 19.81 1.57 13.73
C ASP A 62 19.16 0.65 12.67
N ILE A 63 18.15 1.19 11.94
CA ILE A 63 17.48 0.45 10.88
C ILE A 63 18.49 0.21 9.78
N LEU A 64 18.87 -1.05 9.61
CA LEU A 64 19.64 -1.47 8.46
C LEU A 64 18.70 -1.60 7.25
N ILE A 65 19.20 -1.21 6.07
CA ILE A 65 18.48 -1.38 4.80
C ILE A 65 18.02 -2.83 4.62
N ASP A 66 18.78 -3.77 5.12
CA ASP A 66 18.47 -5.21 5.10
C ASP A 66 17.17 -5.54 5.85
N ASP A 67 16.83 -4.77 6.89
CA ASP A 67 15.61 -4.99 7.70
C ASP A 67 14.31 -4.71 6.93
N ILE A 68 14.38 -3.95 5.83
CA ILE A 68 13.24 -3.63 4.97
C ILE A 68 13.35 -4.20 3.55
N SER A 69 14.42 -4.94 3.27
CA SER A 69 14.67 -5.53 1.94
C SER A 69 13.58 -6.51 1.48
N TYR A 70 12.86 -7.12 2.43
CA TYR A 70 11.74 -8.01 2.13
C TYR A 70 10.57 -7.31 1.43
N LEU A 71 10.36 -6.00 1.63
CA LEU A 71 9.32 -5.24 0.92
C LEU A 71 9.53 -5.26 -0.60
N ILE A 72 10.78 -5.23 -1.04
CA ILE A 72 11.15 -5.29 -2.45
C ILE A 72 10.83 -6.68 -3.02
N ASN A 73 11.11 -7.73 -2.25
CA ASN A 73 10.86 -9.11 -2.63
C ASN A 73 9.36 -9.40 -2.76
N GLU A 74 8.53 -8.79 -1.90
CA GLU A 74 7.07 -8.94 -1.91
C GLU A 74 6.36 -8.01 -2.92
N LYS A 75 7.11 -7.23 -3.71
CA LYS A 75 6.55 -6.27 -4.68
C LYS A 75 5.55 -5.30 -4.04
N ILE A 76 5.87 -4.80 -2.84
CA ILE A 76 5.04 -3.88 -2.08
C ILE A 76 5.57 -2.47 -2.25
N ASP A 77 4.71 -1.54 -2.69
CA ASP A 77 5.04 -0.12 -2.79
C ASP A 77 4.89 0.56 -1.43
N LEU A 78 6.01 0.99 -0.82
CA LEU A 78 5.99 1.71 0.45
C LEU A 78 6.01 3.22 0.21
N HIS A 79 4.86 3.86 0.35
CA HIS A 79 4.72 5.31 0.30
C HIS A 79 4.86 5.91 1.70
N VAL A 80 5.82 6.79 1.87
CA VAL A 80 6.11 7.40 3.16
C VAL A 80 5.55 8.80 3.24
N ILE A 81 4.78 9.08 4.28
CA ILE A 81 4.21 10.40 4.56
C ILE A 81 4.93 10.99 5.78
N GLY A 82 5.83 11.94 5.49
CA GLY A 82 6.57 12.66 6.52
C GLY A 82 5.69 13.67 7.24
N VAL A 83 5.50 13.47 8.55
CA VAL A 83 4.72 14.33 9.43
C VAL A 83 5.64 15.11 10.35
N GLY A 84 5.65 16.43 10.27
CA GLY A 84 6.48 17.25 11.16
C GLY A 84 7.23 18.36 10.45
N SER A 85 8.08 19.03 11.21
CA SER A 85 8.91 20.14 10.74
C SER A 85 10.38 19.76 10.68
N SER A 86 11.03 20.06 9.55
CA SER A 86 12.48 19.91 9.42
C SER A 86 13.28 20.88 10.29
N LYS A 87 12.62 21.98 10.75
CA LYS A 87 13.23 22.93 11.71
C LYS A 87 13.22 22.41 13.13
N GLY A 88 12.43 21.37 13.41
CA GLY A 88 12.16 20.87 14.75
C GLY A 88 11.00 21.59 15.43
N SER A 89 10.33 20.88 16.31
CA SER A 89 9.27 21.40 17.18
C SER A 89 9.45 20.84 18.59
N LEU A 90 9.15 21.66 19.59
CA LEU A 90 9.12 21.22 20.98
C LEU A 90 7.92 20.31 21.20
N ILE A 91 8.11 19.23 21.95
CA ILE A 91 7.05 18.26 22.26
C ILE A 91 6.28 18.77 23.49
N PRO A 92 5.00 19.17 23.35
CA PRO A 92 4.23 19.64 24.50
C PRO A 92 3.84 18.47 25.42
N ILE A 93 3.86 18.70 26.73
CA ILE A 93 3.34 17.73 27.70
C ILE A 93 1.83 17.94 27.81
N LYS A 94 1.06 16.86 27.55
CA LYS A 94 -0.41 16.83 27.71
C LYS A 94 -0.74 17.22 29.17
N ASP A 95 -1.73 18.06 29.36
CA ASP A 95 -2.23 18.53 30.68
C ASP A 95 -1.37 19.54 31.45
N LYS A 96 -0.28 20.03 30.87
CA LYS A 96 0.51 21.12 31.45
C LYS A 96 0.68 22.26 30.45
N GLN A 97 -0.04 23.37 30.66
CA GLN A 97 0.14 24.57 29.83
C GLN A 97 1.59 25.04 29.83
N ASN A 98 2.14 25.29 28.64
CA ASN A 98 3.50 25.77 28.41
C ASN A 98 4.63 24.86 28.94
N SER A 99 4.38 23.56 29.10
CA SER A 99 5.43 22.62 29.51
C SER A 99 5.81 21.72 28.32
N PHE A 100 7.11 21.54 28.13
CA PHE A 100 7.67 20.74 27.04
C PHE A 100 8.50 19.59 27.60
N LEU A 101 8.59 18.51 26.81
CA LEU A 101 9.34 17.33 27.16
C LEU A 101 10.83 17.67 27.32
N LYS A 102 11.44 17.13 28.37
CA LYS A 102 12.85 17.23 28.66
C LYS A 102 13.48 15.85 28.71
N ASN A 103 14.74 15.77 28.28
CA ASN A 103 15.54 14.56 28.43
C ASN A 103 15.99 14.38 29.88
N GLU A 104 16.72 13.31 30.16
CA GLU A 104 17.28 13.02 31.50
C GLU A 104 18.22 14.09 32.00
N SER A 105 18.88 14.82 31.10
CA SER A 105 19.79 15.96 31.40
C SER A 105 19.05 17.29 31.65
N GLY A 106 17.68 17.28 31.51
CA GLY A 106 16.84 18.48 31.71
C GLY A 106 16.75 19.41 30.50
N GLU A 107 17.33 19.04 29.36
CA GLU A 107 17.25 19.79 28.11
C GLU A 107 15.94 19.54 27.36
N LEU A 108 15.46 20.54 26.62
CA LEU A 108 14.25 20.43 25.84
C LEU A 108 14.44 19.47 24.66
N VAL A 109 13.54 18.50 24.53
CA VAL A 109 13.53 17.56 23.40
C VAL A 109 12.86 18.22 22.19
N LEU A 110 13.60 18.23 21.07
CA LEU A 110 13.13 18.71 19.78
C LEU A 110 12.85 17.53 18.87
N SER A 111 11.59 17.37 18.46
CA SER A 111 11.23 16.43 17.38
C SER A 111 11.52 17.05 16.03
N LYS A 112 12.27 16.36 15.18
CA LYS A 112 12.65 16.81 13.84
C LYS A 112 12.33 15.75 12.80
N LEU A 113 11.70 16.20 11.71
CA LEU A 113 11.47 15.33 10.56
C LEU A 113 12.79 14.89 9.89
N ASN A 114 13.08 13.59 9.91
CA ASN A 114 14.28 13.01 9.29
C ASN A 114 14.03 12.69 7.81
N LEU A 115 14.04 13.70 6.96
CA LEU A 115 13.75 13.57 5.53
C LEU A 115 14.73 12.66 4.78
N ASN A 116 15.99 12.57 5.19
CA ASN A 116 16.97 11.75 4.49
C ASN A 116 16.65 10.27 4.68
N PHE A 117 16.42 9.86 5.90
CA PHE A 117 16.01 8.51 6.23
C PHE A 117 14.68 8.13 5.52
N LEU A 118 13.66 8.99 5.59
CA LEU A 118 12.36 8.73 4.95
C LEU A 118 12.46 8.61 3.43
N ARG A 119 13.34 9.39 2.80
CA ARG A 119 13.60 9.28 1.36
C ARG A 119 14.27 7.96 1.02
N GLU A 120 15.24 7.54 1.80
CA GLU A 120 15.95 6.29 1.60
C GLU A 120 15.00 5.11 1.62
N ILE A 121 14.20 4.94 2.67
CA ILE A 121 13.25 3.83 2.77
C ILE A 121 12.16 3.86 1.68
N SER A 122 11.70 5.02 1.27
CA SER A 122 10.69 5.11 0.20
C SER A 122 11.25 4.74 -1.18
N THR A 123 12.51 5.04 -1.46
CA THR A 123 13.13 4.73 -2.76
C THR A 123 13.48 3.25 -2.90
N LEU A 124 13.78 2.56 -1.80
CA LEU A 124 14.09 1.13 -1.80
C LEU A 124 12.92 0.26 -2.28
N SER A 125 11.69 0.68 -2.04
CA SER A 125 10.46 -0.08 -2.32
C SER A 125 9.62 0.51 -3.45
N ASN A 126 10.25 1.22 -4.40
CA ASN A 126 9.56 1.87 -5.53
C ASN A 126 8.43 2.85 -5.12
N GLY A 127 8.42 3.25 -3.85
CA GLY A 127 7.42 4.17 -3.31
C GLY A 127 7.77 5.64 -3.49
N LYS A 128 6.98 6.51 -2.86
CA LYS A 128 7.17 7.96 -2.88
C LYS A 128 7.21 8.54 -1.49
N LEU A 129 8.09 9.52 -1.29
CA LEU A 129 8.06 10.37 -0.10
C LEU A 129 7.10 11.54 -0.33
N LEU A 130 6.05 11.61 0.45
CA LEU A 130 5.13 12.73 0.54
C LEU A 130 5.39 13.51 1.83
N ARG A 131 5.05 14.78 1.83
CA ARG A 131 5.19 15.63 3.02
C ARG A 131 3.89 16.39 3.26
N ILE A 132 3.43 16.35 4.51
CA ILE A 132 2.28 17.15 4.90
C ILE A 132 2.66 18.63 4.86
N SER A 133 1.97 19.39 4.02
CA SER A 133 2.11 20.83 3.90
C SER A 133 0.80 21.52 4.24
N LYS A 134 0.89 22.78 4.73
CA LYS A 134 -0.31 23.61 4.95
C LYS A 134 -0.93 24.10 3.64
N SER A 135 -0.17 24.07 2.53
CA SER A 135 -0.56 24.66 1.26
C SER A 135 -1.40 23.73 0.38
N GLU A 136 -1.18 22.43 0.49
CA GLU A 136 -1.86 21.44 -0.35
C GLU A 136 -2.35 20.25 0.47
N PRO A 137 -3.60 19.81 0.28
CA PRO A 137 -4.11 18.65 0.94
C PRO A 137 -3.40 17.39 0.38
N ILE A 138 -2.71 16.66 1.24
CA ILE A 138 -2.00 15.42 0.90
C ILE A 138 -2.94 14.34 0.33
N SER A 139 -4.24 14.44 0.63
CA SER A 139 -5.27 13.53 0.13
C SER A 139 -5.26 13.39 -1.39
N ASN A 140 -5.06 14.48 -2.13
CA ASN A 140 -5.03 14.44 -3.59
C ASN A 140 -3.84 13.61 -4.09
N SER A 141 -2.66 13.80 -3.50
CA SER A 141 -1.47 13.04 -3.85
C SER A 141 -1.61 11.55 -3.54
N ILE A 142 -2.26 11.19 -2.42
CA ILE A 142 -2.55 9.80 -2.06
C ILE A 142 -3.53 9.18 -3.06
N VAL A 143 -4.62 9.88 -3.38
CA VAL A 143 -5.61 9.41 -4.37
C VAL A 143 -4.97 9.22 -5.75
N ASP A 144 -4.09 10.13 -6.18
CA ASP A 144 -3.38 10.00 -7.45
C ASP A 144 -2.42 8.81 -7.48
N ILE A 145 -1.81 8.47 -6.35
CA ILE A 145 -0.95 7.28 -6.23
C ILE A 145 -1.81 6.02 -6.36
N ILE A 146 -2.92 5.94 -5.64
CA ILE A 146 -3.82 4.78 -5.67
C ILE A 146 -4.37 4.58 -7.08
N LYS A 147 -4.86 5.62 -7.74
CA LYS A 147 -5.38 5.54 -9.10
C LYS A 147 -4.34 5.05 -10.11
N LYS A 148 -3.10 5.55 -10.01
CA LYS A 148 -2.01 5.08 -10.89
C LYS A 148 -1.68 3.60 -10.68
N GLY A 149 -1.82 3.11 -9.47
CA GLY A 149 -1.70 1.71 -9.18
C GLY A 149 -2.81 0.90 -9.84
N GLU A 150 -4.06 1.31 -9.69
CA GLU A 150 -5.20 0.68 -10.33
C GLU A 150 -5.07 0.67 -11.87
N ASP A 151 -4.67 1.80 -12.47
CA ASP A 151 -4.45 1.90 -13.92
C ASP A 151 -3.35 0.95 -14.41
N SER A 152 -2.30 0.74 -13.62
CA SER A 152 -1.21 -0.18 -13.97
C SER A 152 -1.68 -1.64 -13.95
N LEU A 153 -2.57 -1.99 -13.04
CA LEU A 153 -3.20 -3.31 -12.99
C LEU A 153 -4.12 -3.52 -14.20
N ILE A 154 -5.00 -2.56 -14.48
CA ILE A 154 -5.93 -2.65 -15.62
C ILE A 154 -5.14 -2.84 -16.92
N SER A 155 -4.07 -2.09 -17.13
CA SER A 155 -3.23 -2.24 -18.32
C SER A 155 -2.53 -3.62 -18.37
N SER A 156 -2.13 -4.18 -17.24
CA SER A 156 -1.54 -5.52 -17.20
C SER A 156 -2.55 -6.62 -17.50
N PHE A 157 -3.80 -6.46 -17.07
CA PHE A 157 -4.89 -7.38 -17.39
C PHE A 157 -5.33 -7.28 -18.86
N GLU A 158 -5.33 -6.08 -19.47
CA GLU A 158 -5.63 -5.92 -20.89
C GLU A 158 -4.61 -6.64 -21.79
N PHE A 159 -3.34 -6.72 -21.41
CA PHE A 159 -2.33 -7.52 -22.10
C PHE A 159 -2.46 -9.03 -21.88
N SER A 160 -3.21 -9.45 -20.85
CA SER A 160 -3.52 -10.86 -20.56
C SER A 160 -4.82 -11.32 -21.16
N ASP A 161 -5.49 -10.49 -21.98
CA ASP A 161 -6.72 -10.88 -22.63
C ASP A 161 -6.42 -12.01 -23.62
N TYR A 162 -6.71 -13.22 -23.16
CA TYR A 162 -6.64 -14.41 -23.99
C TYR A 162 -7.60 -14.19 -25.15
N GLU A 163 -7.06 -13.94 -26.36
CA GLU A 163 -7.85 -14.01 -27.58
C GLU A 163 -8.59 -15.37 -27.58
N HIS A 164 -9.85 -15.32 -27.21
CA HIS A 164 -10.71 -16.50 -27.24
C HIS A 164 -10.86 -16.98 -28.67
N LYS A 165 -9.89 -17.76 -29.16
CA LYS A 165 -9.90 -18.35 -30.52
C LYS A 165 -10.88 -19.54 -30.63
N PHE A 166 -11.97 -19.55 -29.84
CA PHE A 166 -12.98 -20.60 -29.89
C PHE A 166 -13.68 -20.65 -31.24
N GLN A 167 -13.59 -19.60 -32.04
CA GLN A 167 -14.21 -19.51 -33.36
C GLN A 167 -13.68 -20.57 -34.32
N TYR A 168 -12.41 -20.93 -34.28
CA TYR A 168 -11.81 -21.93 -35.13
C TYR A 168 -12.34 -23.35 -34.85
N PRO A 169 -12.32 -23.89 -33.64
CA PRO A 169 -12.89 -25.18 -33.34
C PRO A 169 -14.40 -25.21 -33.55
N LEU A 170 -15.12 -24.09 -33.30
CA LEU A 170 -16.53 -23.99 -33.57
C LEU A 170 -16.85 -24.10 -35.07
N ALA A 171 -16.09 -23.40 -35.93
CA ALA A 171 -16.25 -23.48 -37.38
C ALA A 171 -16.02 -24.90 -37.89
N VAL A 172 -15.00 -25.61 -37.40
CA VAL A 172 -14.75 -27.00 -37.74
C VAL A 172 -15.90 -27.91 -37.30
N ALA A 173 -16.42 -27.73 -36.09
CA ALA A 173 -17.56 -28.50 -35.60
C ALA A 173 -18.82 -28.31 -36.46
N ILE A 174 -19.15 -27.08 -36.84
CA ILE A 174 -20.29 -26.77 -37.73
C ILE A 174 -20.08 -27.40 -39.09
N PHE A 175 -18.88 -27.32 -39.66
CA PHE A 175 -18.56 -27.95 -40.94
C PHE A 175 -18.74 -29.46 -40.92
N LEU A 176 -18.29 -30.14 -39.90
CA LEU A 176 -18.46 -31.56 -39.72
C LEU A 176 -19.93 -31.97 -39.57
N LEU A 177 -20.73 -31.16 -38.85
CA LEU A 177 -22.17 -31.36 -38.73
C LEU A 177 -22.89 -31.22 -40.08
N MET A 178 -22.52 -30.23 -40.91
CA MET A 178 -23.04 -30.09 -42.25
C MET A 178 -22.75 -31.32 -43.13
N ILE A 179 -21.50 -31.79 -43.10
CA ILE A 179 -21.13 -33.01 -43.85
C ILE A 179 -21.96 -34.22 -43.40
N SER A 180 -22.10 -34.41 -42.09
CA SER A 180 -22.88 -35.49 -41.50
C SER A 180 -24.34 -35.44 -41.96
N TYR A 181 -24.94 -34.23 -42.01
CA TYR A 181 -26.31 -34.04 -42.48
C TYR A 181 -26.48 -34.43 -43.95
N PHE A 182 -25.57 -34.02 -44.85
CA PHE A 182 -25.61 -34.35 -46.27
C PHE A 182 -25.42 -35.86 -46.54
N ILE A 183 -24.54 -36.51 -45.79
CA ILE A 183 -24.31 -37.97 -45.92
C ILE A 183 -25.56 -38.75 -45.44
N SER A 184 -26.18 -38.32 -44.34
CA SER A 184 -27.39 -38.95 -43.82
C SER A 184 -28.59 -38.83 -44.76
N THR A 185 -28.71 -37.72 -45.47
CA THR A 185 -29.84 -37.45 -46.40
C THR A 185 -29.70 -38.24 -47.71
N GLY A 186 -28.46 -38.59 -48.12
CA GLY A 186 -28.21 -39.36 -49.35
C GLY A 186 -28.62 -40.84 -49.27
N LYS A 187 -28.89 -41.41 -48.08
CA LYS A 187 -29.30 -42.83 -47.92
C LYS A 187 -30.79 -43.11 -47.85
N ARG A 188 -31.64 -42.10 -48.04
CA ARG A 188 -33.12 -42.27 -47.95
C ARG A 188 -33.84 -42.29 -49.31
N LYS A 189 -33.16 -42.77 -50.36
CA LYS A 189 -33.84 -43.13 -51.63
C LYS A 189 -33.56 -44.60 -51.93
N LYS A 190 -34.35 -45.48 -51.31
CA LYS A 190 -34.78 -46.79 -51.82
C LYS A 190 -36.16 -47.10 -51.28
#